data_d533666bb5bbf1c2f1a4a5b8326d0612
#
_entry.id   d533666bb5bbf1c2f1a4a5b8326d0612
#
_cell.length_a   1.000
_cell.length_b   1.000
_cell.length_c   1.000
_cell.angle_alpha   90.00
_cell.angle_beta   90.00
_cell.angle_gamma   90.00
#
_symmetry.space_group_name_H-M   'P 1'
#
loop_
_entity.id
_entity.type
_entity.pdbx_description
1 polymer ?
#
loop_
_entity_poly.entity_id
_entity_poly.type
_entity_poly.pdbx_seq_one_letter_code
_entity_poly.pdbx_strand_id
1 'polypeptide(L)'
;MVALSELRFDNRFTASLPGENSGGTDPRQVMEACYSRVSPTAVSRPRLVACSPEVSELLGLRPEDTTGADFVDVFSGNRLLEGMDSHAACYGGHQFGNWAGQLGDGRAIALGEVIDVNGDHQMLQLKGAGPTPYSRSADGLAVLRSSIREFLCSEAMHHLRVPTTRALSLVTT
;
A
#
# COMPACT_ATOMS: atom_id res chain seq x y z
N MET A 1 5.99 -16.17 -15.00
CA MET A 1 6.53 -14.94 -14.39
C MET A 1 6.39 -13.81 -15.40
N VAL A 2 5.99 -12.64 -14.93
CA VAL A 2 5.69 -11.46 -15.75
C VAL A 2 6.63 -10.31 -15.40
N ALA A 3 6.79 -9.36 -16.31
CA ALA A 3 7.48 -8.11 -15.99
C ALA A 3 6.62 -7.28 -15.02
N LEU A 4 7.26 -6.39 -14.26
CA LEU A 4 6.55 -5.48 -13.33
C LEU A 4 5.44 -4.69 -14.05
N SER A 5 5.68 -4.24 -15.29
CA SER A 5 4.70 -3.52 -16.12
C SER A 5 3.55 -4.38 -16.66
N GLU A 6 3.64 -5.69 -16.51
CA GLU A 6 2.63 -6.65 -17.00
C GLU A 6 1.72 -7.16 -15.88
N LEU A 7 1.86 -6.61 -14.64
CA LEU A 7 0.95 -6.91 -13.56
C LEU A 7 -0.50 -6.59 -13.95
N ARG A 8 -1.40 -7.53 -13.72
CA ARG A 8 -2.82 -7.41 -14.07
C ARG A 8 -3.58 -6.82 -12.90
N PHE A 9 -4.08 -5.60 -13.08
CA PHE A 9 -4.93 -4.93 -12.10
C PHE A 9 -6.41 -5.26 -12.36
N ASP A 10 -7.14 -5.58 -11.29
CA ASP A 10 -8.58 -5.74 -11.24
C ASP A 10 -9.10 -5.11 -9.94
N ASN A 11 -9.34 -3.81 -9.98
CA ASN A 11 -9.60 -2.96 -8.82
C ASN A 11 -11.05 -3.09 -8.33
N ARG A 12 -11.43 -4.24 -7.77
CA ARG A 12 -12.79 -4.54 -7.30
C ARG A 12 -13.24 -3.61 -6.19
N PHE A 13 -12.35 -3.27 -5.27
CA PHE A 13 -12.66 -2.39 -4.14
C PHE A 13 -13.18 -1.05 -4.63
N THR A 14 -12.44 -0.38 -5.48
CA THR A 14 -12.81 0.95 -6.00
C THR A 14 -13.93 0.91 -7.05
N ALA A 15 -14.06 -0.20 -7.76
CA ALA A 15 -15.14 -0.39 -8.73
C ALA A 15 -16.50 -0.68 -8.07
N SER A 16 -16.51 -1.28 -6.87
CA SER A 16 -17.73 -1.74 -6.20
C SER A 16 -18.21 -0.83 -5.08
N LEU A 17 -17.33 -0.02 -4.49
CA LEU A 17 -17.65 0.80 -3.33
C LEU A 17 -17.65 2.29 -3.67
N PRO A 18 -18.45 3.10 -2.94
CA PRO A 18 -18.47 4.54 -3.15
C PRO A 18 -17.14 5.17 -2.76
N GLY A 19 -16.58 5.98 -3.64
CA GLY A 19 -15.39 6.77 -3.42
C GLY A 19 -15.68 8.26 -3.30
N GLU A 20 -14.87 8.97 -2.52
CA GLU A 20 -14.91 10.41 -2.45
C GLU A 20 -14.21 11.02 -3.68
N ASN A 21 -14.84 12.00 -4.32
CA ASN A 21 -14.36 12.64 -5.53
C ASN A 21 -13.67 14.00 -5.29
N SER A 22 -13.65 14.51 -4.05
CA SER A 22 -13.13 15.86 -3.75
C SER A 22 -11.61 15.96 -3.93
N GLY A 23 -10.89 14.84 -3.89
CA GLY A 23 -9.43 14.80 -4.03
C GLY A 23 -8.69 15.50 -2.88
N GLY A 24 -7.36 15.54 -2.96
CA GLY A 24 -6.49 16.21 -1.98
C GLY A 24 -6.23 15.39 -0.73
N THR A 25 -5.22 15.83 0.02
CA THR A 25 -4.70 15.14 1.21
C THR A 25 -5.00 15.87 2.51
N ASP A 26 -5.66 17.02 2.45
CA ASP A 26 -5.99 17.80 3.64
C ASP A 26 -6.90 17.00 4.58
N PRO A 27 -6.57 16.94 5.89
CA PRO A 27 -7.36 16.22 6.88
C PRO A 27 -8.80 16.73 6.94
N ARG A 28 -9.75 15.82 6.81
CA ARG A 28 -11.19 16.12 6.83
C ARG A 28 -12.04 14.93 7.24
N GLN A 29 -13.28 15.20 7.59
CA GLN A 29 -14.30 14.19 7.73
C GLN A 29 -14.79 13.81 6.33
N VAL A 30 -14.66 12.51 5.99
CA VAL A 30 -15.17 11.95 4.73
C VAL A 30 -16.49 11.26 5.01
N MET A 31 -17.51 11.62 4.26
CA MET A 31 -18.88 11.11 4.45
C MET A 31 -19.31 10.27 3.25
N GLU A 32 -20.08 9.22 3.51
CA GLU A 32 -20.73 8.39 2.47
C GLU A 32 -19.76 7.76 1.45
N ALA A 33 -18.49 7.57 1.85
CA ALA A 33 -17.46 6.98 1.00
C ALA A 33 -16.62 5.96 1.78
N CYS A 34 -16.14 4.94 1.07
CA CYS A 34 -15.27 3.91 1.59
C CYS A 34 -13.79 4.20 1.33
N TYR A 35 -13.49 5.18 0.50
CA TYR A 35 -12.11 5.60 0.20
C TYR A 35 -12.06 7.02 -0.37
N SER A 36 -10.88 7.62 -0.30
CA SER A 36 -10.54 8.87 -1.00
C SER A 36 -9.41 8.58 -1.98
N ARG A 37 -9.51 9.08 -3.22
CA ARG A 37 -8.43 8.97 -4.19
C ARG A 37 -7.29 9.90 -3.79
N VAL A 38 -6.12 9.31 -3.61
CA VAL A 38 -4.88 10.02 -3.26
C VAL A 38 -3.71 9.40 -4.01
N SER A 39 -2.71 10.19 -4.31
CA SER A 39 -1.45 9.70 -4.89
C SER A 39 -0.35 9.69 -3.84
N PRO A 40 0.58 8.73 -3.90
CA PRO A 40 1.77 8.76 -3.06
C PRO A 40 2.56 10.06 -3.26
N THR A 41 3.19 10.54 -2.19
CA THR A 41 4.11 11.68 -2.25
C THR A 41 5.45 11.21 -2.79
N ALA A 42 5.92 11.85 -3.86
CA ALA A 42 7.21 11.54 -4.44
C ALA A 42 8.35 11.77 -3.45
N VAL A 43 9.33 10.88 -3.45
CA VAL A 43 10.48 10.90 -2.54
C VAL A 43 11.79 10.99 -3.31
N SER A 44 12.83 11.54 -2.67
CA SER A 44 14.14 11.70 -3.28
C SER A 44 15.04 10.48 -3.02
N ARG A 45 15.73 10.01 -4.07
CA ARG A 45 16.77 8.96 -3.98
C ARG A 45 16.33 7.67 -3.26
N PRO A 46 15.17 7.09 -3.62
CA PRO A 46 14.72 5.85 -2.99
C PRO A 46 15.73 4.72 -3.21
N ARG A 47 15.85 3.84 -2.21
CA ARG A 47 16.74 2.67 -2.27
C ARG A 47 16.05 1.46 -1.68
N LEU A 48 16.14 0.33 -2.39
CA LEU A 48 15.68 -0.95 -1.88
C LEU A 48 16.56 -1.40 -0.71
N VAL A 49 15.91 -1.74 0.40
CA VAL A 49 16.56 -2.32 1.60
C VAL A 49 16.36 -3.83 1.63
N ALA A 50 15.13 -4.28 1.33
CA ALA A 50 14.77 -5.69 1.32
C ALA A 50 13.60 -5.93 0.36
N CYS A 51 13.56 -7.13 -0.19
CA CYS A 51 12.44 -7.65 -0.97
C CYS A 51 12.18 -9.10 -0.52
N SER A 52 10.91 -9.48 -0.38
CA SER A 52 10.52 -10.86 -0.09
C SER A 52 10.44 -11.65 -1.41
N PRO A 53 11.33 -12.65 -1.62
CA PRO A 53 11.25 -13.49 -2.82
C PRO A 53 9.92 -14.22 -2.92
N GLU A 54 9.41 -14.75 -1.80
CA GLU A 54 8.15 -15.51 -1.76
C GLU A 54 6.95 -14.65 -2.16
N VAL A 55 6.90 -13.38 -1.71
CA VAL A 55 5.81 -12.47 -2.10
C VAL A 55 5.96 -12.04 -3.55
N SER A 56 7.20 -11.87 -4.03
CA SER A 56 7.46 -11.60 -5.45
C SER A 56 7.02 -12.75 -6.35
N GLU A 57 7.29 -14.00 -5.94
CA GLU A 57 6.84 -15.21 -6.63
C GLU A 57 5.31 -15.32 -6.60
N LEU A 58 4.65 -15.01 -5.46
CA LEU A 58 3.20 -14.97 -5.35
C LEU A 58 2.58 -14.00 -6.36
N LEU A 59 3.20 -12.84 -6.55
CA LEU A 59 2.78 -11.86 -7.56
C LEU A 59 3.20 -12.24 -8.99
N GLY A 60 3.97 -13.31 -9.15
CA GLY A 60 4.48 -13.80 -10.44
C GLY A 60 5.57 -12.92 -11.03
N LEU A 61 6.21 -12.06 -10.27
CA LEU A 61 7.26 -11.17 -10.73
C LEU A 61 8.55 -11.95 -11.08
N ARG A 62 9.25 -11.49 -12.10
CA ARG A 62 10.58 -12.03 -12.43
C ARG A 62 11.60 -11.52 -11.40
N PRO A 63 12.53 -12.39 -10.92
CA PRO A 63 13.54 -11.99 -9.92
C PRO A 63 14.38 -10.78 -10.33
N GLU A 64 14.72 -10.65 -11.61
CA GLU A 64 15.49 -9.52 -12.13
C GLU A 64 14.75 -8.18 -12.04
N ASP A 65 13.42 -8.19 -12.09
CA ASP A 65 12.61 -6.98 -11.98
C ASP A 65 12.54 -6.47 -10.53
N THR A 66 12.73 -7.33 -9.53
CA THR A 66 12.56 -6.96 -8.11
C THR A 66 13.72 -6.13 -7.53
N THR A 67 14.81 -5.99 -8.27
CA THR A 67 15.99 -5.20 -7.88
C THR A 67 16.24 -4.00 -8.80
N GLY A 68 15.45 -3.87 -9.86
CA GLY A 68 15.56 -2.80 -10.86
C GLY A 68 15.10 -1.43 -10.34
N ALA A 69 15.56 -0.37 -11.01
CA ALA A 69 15.16 0.99 -10.71
C ALA A 69 13.62 1.18 -10.81
N ASP A 70 13.01 0.55 -11.79
CA ASP A 70 11.56 0.58 -11.99
C ASP A 70 10.77 0.05 -10.80
N PHE A 71 11.25 -1.05 -10.18
CA PHE A 71 10.65 -1.62 -8.97
C PHE A 71 10.75 -0.64 -7.80
N VAL A 72 11.93 -0.04 -7.62
CA VAL A 72 12.16 0.94 -6.55
C VAL A 72 11.28 2.17 -6.75
N ASP A 73 11.15 2.68 -7.98
CA ASP A 73 10.30 3.84 -8.28
C ASP A 73 8.82 3.56 -8.03
N VAL A 74 8.33 2.38 -8.40
CA VAL A 74 6.93 2.01 -8.15
C VAL A 74 6.67 1.82 -6.66
N PHE A 75 7.49 1.05 -5.96
CA PHE A 75 7.26 0.71 -4.55
C PHE A 75 7.81 1.75 -3.56
N SER A 76 8.38 2.86 -4.05
CA SER A 76 8.57 4.09 -3.29
C SER A 76 7.42 5.10 -3.49
N GLY A 77 6.54 4.86 -4.46
CA GLY A 77 5.45 5.77 -4.81
C GLY A 77 5.81 6.86 -5.83
N ASN A 78 7.02 6.83 -6.39
CA ASN A 78 7.46 7.80 -7.38
C ASN A 78 6.81 7.60 -8.75
N ARG A 79 6.33 6.39 -9.02
CA ARG A 79 5.69 6.04 -10.29
C ARG A 79 4.50 5.11 -10.05
N LEU A 80 3.39 5.40 -10.72
CA LEU A 80 2.26 4.48 -10.82
C LEU A 80 2.33 3.74 -12.16
N LEU A 81 1.96 2.46 -12.14
CA LEU A 81 1.80 1.65 -13.35
C LEU A 81 0.41 1.86 -13.95
N GLU A 82 0.28 1.56 -15.22
CA GLU A 82 -1.02 1.48 -15.87
C GLU A 82 -1.92 0.46 -15.17
N GLY A 83 -3.17 0.82 -14.92
CA GLY A 83 -4.12 0.01 -14.17
C GLY A 83 -4.12 0.22 -12.66
N MET A 84 -3.11 0.89 -12.08
CA MET A 84 -3.17 1.28 -10.67
C MET A 84 -4.28 2.30 -10.42
N ASP A 85 -5.03 2.13 -9.31
CA ASP A 85 -6.07 3.04 -8.86
C ASP A 85 -5.82 3.43 -7.40
N SER A 86 -4.92 4.40 -7.20
CA SER A 86 -4.39 4.72 -5.89
C SER A 86 -5.41 5.43 -4.99
N HIS A 87 -5.53 4.93 -3.75
CA HIS A 87 -6.52 5.41 -2.79
C HIS A 87 -6.09 5.16 -1.34
N ALA A 88 -6.71 5.88 -0.41
CA ALA A 88 -6.68 5.60 1.03
C ALA A 88 -8.07 5.17 1.49
N ALA A 89 -8.17 4.06 2.21
CA ALA A 89 -9.44 3.54 2.68
C ALA A 89 -9.97 4.37 3.86
N CYS A 90 -11.31 4.56 3.85
CA CYS A 90 -12.07 5.20 4.92
C CYS A 90 -12.78 4.13 5.75
N TYR A 91 -12.50 4.06 7.03
CA TYR A 91 -13.13 3.11 7.96
C TYR A 91 -13.21 3.68 9.36
N GLY A 92 -14.14 3.16 10.15
CA GLY A 92 -14.23 3.41 11.57
C GLY A 92 -13.48 2.35 12.38
N GLY A 93 -13.07 2.67 13.60
CA GLY A 93 -12.36 1.71 14.40
C GLY A 93 -12.15 2.11 15.85
N HIS A 94 -11.56 1.18 16.60
CA HIS A 94 -11.19 1.36 17.99
C HIS A 94 -9.70 1.72 18.11
N GLN A 95 -9.39 2.64 19.01
CA GLN A 95 -8.03 2.93 19.45
C GLN A 95 -7.98 2.98 20.98
N PHE A 96 -7.01 2.30 21.58
CA PHE A 96 -6.82 2.26 23.04
C PHE A 96 -8.10 1.86 23.82
N GLY A 97 -8.86 0.91 23.26
CA GLY A 97 -10.08 0.39 23.87
C GLY A 97 -11.33 1.26 23.69
N ASN A 98 -11.23 2.40 23.01
CA ASN A 98 -12.35 3.30 22.77
C ASN A 98 -12.70 3.35 21.27
N TRP A 99 -13.98 3.52 20.97
CA TRP A 99 -14.42 3.81 19.61
C TRP A 99 -13.95 5.21 19.19
N ALA A 100 -13.07 5.29 18.20
CA ALA A 100 -12.47 6.54 17.75
C ALA A 100 -13.24 7.24 16.60
N GLY A 101 -14.34 6.65 16.15
CA GLY A 101 -15.06 7.14 14.98
C GLY A 101 -14.31 6.86 13.67
N GLN A 102 -14.28 7.83 12.77
CA GLN A 102 -13.51 7.71 11.52
C GLN A 102 -12.01 7.67 11.79
N LEU A 103 -11.37 6.64 11.30
CA LEU A 103 -9.91 6.46 11.28
C LEU A 103 -9.38 6.57 9.85
N GLY A 104 -9.45 5.49 9.09
CA GLY A 104 -8.92 5.41 7.72
C GLY A 104 -7.41 5.24 7.64
N ASP A 105 -6.91 5.16 6.43
CA ASP A 105 -5.49 4.95 6.09
C ASP A 105 -4.70 6.27 6.18
N GLY A 106 -4.31 6.68 7.38
CA GLY A 106 -3.65 7.98 7.63
C GLY A 106 -2.20 8.07 7.15
N ARG A 107 -1.58 6.97 6.74
CA ARG A 107 -0.23 6.90 6.16
C ARG A 107 -0.04 5.71 5.24
N ALA A 108 -1.11 5.10 4.82
CA ALA A 108 -1.09 4.00 3.88
C ALA A 108 -1.87 4.42 2.64
N ILE A 109 -1.35 4.05 1.48
CA ILE A 109 -1.98 4.32 0.19
C ILE A 109 -1.97 3.01 -0.59
N ALA A 110 -3.16 2.50 -0.88
CA ALA A 110 -3.33 1.38 -1.78
C ALA A 110 -2.97 1.82 -3.21
N LEU A 111 -2.28 0.98 -3.94
CA LEU A 111 -1.93 1.21 -5.34
C LEU A 111 -2.94 0.56 -6.29
N GLY A 112 -3.67 -0.43 -5.81
CA GLY A 112 -4.65 -1.21 -6.57
C GLY A 112 -4.60 -2.68 -6.23
N GLU A 113 -5.53 -3.45 -6.79
CA GLU A 113 -5.62 -4.90 -6.61
C GLU A 113 -5.04 -5.61 -7.82
N VAL A 114 -4.11 -6.53 -7.60
CA VAL A 114 -3.52 -7.38 -8.62
C VAL A 114 -4.05 -8.81 -8.49
N ILE A 115 -4.08 -9.53 -9.60
CA ILE A 115 -4.38 -10.95 -9.62
C ILE A 115 -3.05 -11.71 -9.52
N ASP A 116 -2.89 -12.49 -8.44
CA ASP A 116 -1.69 -13.28 -8.20
C ASP A 116 -1.63 -14.57 -9.06
N VAL A 117 -0.56 -15.35 -8.89
CA VAL A 117 -0.36 -16.60 -9.66
C VAL A 117 -1.41 -17.68 -9.39
N ASN A 118 -2.13 -17.59 -8.28
CA ASN A 118 -3.20 -18.51 -7.91
C ASN A 118 -4.58 -18.04 -8.41
N GLY A 119 -4.66 -16.83 -8.96
CA GLY A 119 -5.90 -16.17 -9.36
C GLY A 119 -6.60 -15.42 -8.23
N ASP A 120 -5.93 -15.25 -7.08
CA ASP A 120 -6.45 -14.51 -5.94
C ASP A 120 -6.14 -13.01 -6.06
N HIS A 121 -7.01 -12.18 -5.48
CA HIS A 121 -6.84 -10.74 -5.46
C HIS A 121 -5.93 -10.31 -4.30
N GLN A 122 -4.88 -9.58 -4.62
CA GLN A 122 -3.93 -9.03 -3.65
C GLN A 122 -3.94 -7.50 -3.73
N MET A 123 -4.28 -6.82 -2.64
CA MET A 123 -4.16 -5.37 -2.55
C MET A 123 -2.70 -4.97 -2.36
N LEU A 124 -2.14 -4.24 -3.32
CA LEU A 124 -0.83 -3.60 -3.16
C LEU A 124 -1.00 -2.30 -2.39
N GLN A 125 -0.27 -2.14 -1.29
CA GLN A 125 -0.36 -0.96 -0.44
C GLN A 125 1.02 -0.47 -0.02
N LEU A 126 1.24 0.83 -0.14
CA LEU A 126 2.41 1.50 0.43
C LEU A 126 2.12 1.97 1.86
N LYS A 127 3.07 1.83 2.75
CA LYS A 127 3.00 2.35 4.12
C LYS A 127 4.05 3.42 4.35
N GLY A 128 3.64 4.60 4.76
CA GLY A 128 4.51 5.76 4.87
C GLY A 128 4.65 6.53 3.56
N ALA A 129 3.63 6.48 2.71
CA ALA A 129 3.65 7.03 1.35
C ALA A 129 3.20 8.51 1.25
N GLY A 130 3.06 9.18 2.37
CA GLY A 130 2.65 10.58 2.45
C GLY A 130 1.28 10.78 3.09
N PRO A 131 0.82 12.04 3.18
CA PRO A 131 -0.43 12.40 3.83
C PRO A 131 -1.65 11.93 3.03
N THR A 132 -2.73 11.68 3.76
CA THR A 132 -4.05 11.36 3.25
C THR A 132 -5.10 12.16 4.02
N PRO A 133 -6.37 12.21 3.63
CA PRO A 133 -7.43 12.86 4.41
C PRO A 133 -7.54 12.34 5.85
N TYR A 134 -6.99 11.18 6.14
CA TYR A 134 -7.06 10.49 7.43
C TYR A 134 -5.80 10.66 8.27
N SER A 135 -4.80 11.43 7.81
CA SER A 135 -3.51 11.62 8.51
C SER A 135 -3.62 12.45 9.79
N ARG A 136 -4.73 13.16 9.99
CA ARG A 136 -4.91 14.11 11.10
C ARG A 136 -3.81 15.20 11.08
N SER A 137 -2.96 15.26 12.10
CA SER A 137 -1.80 16.16 12.17
C SER A 137 -0.46 15.50 11.81
N ALA A 138 -0.48 14.25 11.35
CA ALA A 138 0.74 13.52 10.99
C ALA A 138 1.14 13.78 9.52
N ASP A 139 2.43 13.59 9.23
CA ASP A 139 3.02 13.78 7.90
C ASP A 139 2.76 12.63 6.91
N GLY A 140 2.11 11.55 7.38
CA GLY A 140 1.84 10.37 6.56
C GLY A 140 3.06 9.48 6.30
N LEU A 141 4.20 9.75 6.93
CA LEU A 141 5.43 8.99 6.73
C LEU A 141 5.61 7.87 7.77
N ALA A 142 6.56 6.98 7.52
CA ALA A 142 6.93 5.90 8.42
C ALA A 142 8.44 5.89 8.66
N VAL A 143 8.86 5.80 9.93
CA VAL A 143 10.28 5.70 10.26
C VAL A 143 10.82 4.31 9.97
N LEU A 144 12.04 4.22 9.44
CA LEU A 144 12.66 2.97 8.99
C LEU A 144 12.61 1.84 10.03
N ARG A 145 12.93 2.13 11.31
CA ARG A 145 12.89 1.12 12.39
C ARG A 145 11.51 0.47 12.56
N SER A 146 10.43 1.25 12.34
CA SER A 146 9.06 0.74 12.40
C SER A 146 8.75 -0.12 11.19
N SER A 147 9.17 0.31 10.02
CA SER A 147 8.96 -0.41 8.77
C SER A 147 9.72 -1.74 8.74
N ILE A 148 10.97 -1.78 9.25
CA ILE A 148 11.74 -3.03 9.43
C ILE A 148 10.95 -3.99 10.34
N ARG A 149 10.43 -3.51 11.47
CA ARG A 149 9.66 -4.34 12.39
C ARG A 149 8.38 -4.87 11.75
N GLU A 150 7.64 -4.03 11.04
CA GLU A 150 6.43 -4.46 10.32
C GLU A 150 6.74 -5.50 9.26
N PHE A 151 7.81 -5.31 8.49
CA PHE A 151 8.29 -6.27 7.49
C PHE A 151 8.58 -7.64 8.12
N LEU A 152 9.43 -7.68 9.14
CA LEU A 152 9.82 -8.93 9.80
C LEU A 152 8.65 -9.60 10.53
N CYS A 153 7.81 -8.82 11.23
CA CYS A 153 6.71 -9.38 11.99
C CYS A 153 5.60 -9.93 11.07
N SER A 154 5.29 -9.27 9.95
CA SER A 154 4.26 -9.78 9.02
C SER A 154 4.70 -11.12 8.40
N GLU A 155 5.95 -11.24 7.98
CA GLU A 155 6.47 -12.50 7.44
C GLU A 155 6.53 -13.60 8.53
N ALA A 156 6.98 -13.26 9.74
CA ALA A 156 6.96 -14.20 10.86
C ALA A 156 5.54 -14.71 11.17
N MET A 157 4.55 -13.83 11.21
CA MET A 157 3.15 -14.20 11.45
C MET A 157 2.59 -15.09 10.34
N HIS A 158 2.93 -14.79 9.07
CA HIS A 158 2.56 -15.66 7.96
C HIS A 158 3.09 -17.09 8.14
N HIS A 159 4.38 -17.25 8.45
CA HIS A 159 5.00 -18.57 8.67
C HIS A 159 4.45 -19.28 9.91
N LEU A 160 3.94 -18.55 10.89
CA LEU A 160 3.18 -19.09 12.02
C LEU A 160 1.71 -19.40 11.67
N ARG A 161 1.30 -19.23 10.42
CA ARG A 161 -0.07 -19.43 9.92
C ARG A 161 -1.12 -18.53 10.57
N VAL A 162 -0.71 -17.35 11.01
CA VAL A 162 -1.63 -16.29 11.44
C VAL A 162 -1.98 -15.44 10.23
N PRO A 163 -3.27 -15.27 9.89
CA PRO A 163 -3.67 -14.39 8.81
C PRO A 163 -3.12 -12.98 9.00
N THR A 164 -2.37 -12.50 8.01
CA THR A 164 -1.69 -11.19 8.07
C THR A 164 -1.46 -10.64 6.67
N THR A 165 -1.19 -9.35 6.57
CA THR A 165 -0.63 -8.77 5.35
C THR A 165 0.79 -9.31 5.13
N ARG A 166 1.20 -9.42 3.87
CA ARG A 166 2.56 -9.84 3.50
C ARG A 166 3.38 -8.62 3.10
N ALA A 167 4.65 -8.59 3.48
CA ALA A 167 5.54 -7.50 3.11
C ALA A 167 6.29 -7.86 1.82
N LEU A 168 6.05 -7.12 0.73
CA LEU A 168 6.76 -7.30 -0.53
C LEU A 168 8.15 -6.68 -0.47
N SER A 169 8.23 -5.41 -0.10
CA SER A 169 9.49 -4.69 -0.12
C SER A 169 9.60 -3.65 1.00
N LEU A 170 10.83 -3.30 1.31
CA LEU A 170 11.20 -2.21 2.20
C LEU A 170 12.12 -1.25 1.44
N VAL A 171 11.71 0.01 1.36
CA VAL A 171 12.44 1.07 0.65
C VAL A 171 12.78 2.19 1.64
N THR A 172 13.99 2.74 1.55
CA THR A 172 14.36 4.00 2.20
C THR A 172 14.25 5.16 1.23
N THR A 173 14.03 6.35 1.75
CA THR A 173 13.89 7.59 0.99
C THR A 173 14.85 8.66 1.50
#